data_0f2528d628a6812e80c6751c5d761b88
#
_entry.id   0f2528d628a6812e80c6751c5d761b88
#
_cell.length_a   1.000
_cell.length_b   1.000
_cell.length_c   1.000
_cell.angle_alpha   90.00
_cell.angle_beta   90.00
_cell.angle_gamma   90.00
#
_symmetry.space_group_name_H-M   'P 1'
#
loop_
_entity.id
_entity.type
_entity.pdbx_description
1 polymer ?
#
loop_
_entity_poly.entity_id
_entity_poly.type
_entity_poly.pdbx_seq_one_letter_code
_entity_poly.pdbx_strand_id
1 'polypeptide(L)'
;MFNVLNNLVALARKKSDSLEPAIVSLSQLMRYMLYESDDYRVSLSKEVDYIKSYISLQMLRFGNAVKTNVDVKNDVDLYTIEPMLLIPFVENAFKHGTGTLDTAVINISLSVDEAKRLMHFNVTNDVGPADDSKDSSSGIGIANVRRRLAILYPEKHELSISTTPDQFTVDLTIYLTE
;
A
#
# COMPACT_ATOMS: atom_id res chain seq x y z
N MET A 1 -13.71 -2.98 1.21
CA MET A 1 -14.50 -3.09 -0.04
C MET A 1 -15.85 -2.37 0.05
N PHE A 2 -16.72 -2.59 1.04
CA PHE A 2 -18.04 -1.89 1.14
C PHE A 2 -17.96 -0.35 1.05
N ASN A 3 -16.96 0.27 1.66
CA ASN A 3 -16.77 1.72 1.61
C ASN A 3 -16.49 2.25 0.20
N VAL A 4 -15.77 1.48 -0.62
CA VAL A 4 -15.48 1.84 -2.02
C VAL A 4 -16.76 1.81 -2.85
N LEU A 5 -17.60 0.77 -2.71
CA LEU A 5 -18.88 0.69 -3.41
C LEU A 5 -19.83 1.84 -3.04
N ASN A 6 -19.91 2.19 -1.76
CA ASN A 6 -20.70 3.34 -1.32
C ASN A 6 -20.20 4.67 -1.93
N ASN A 7 -18.88 4.81 -2.07
CA ASN A 7 -18.28 5.98 -2.69
C ASN A 7 -18.60 6.04 -4.20
N LEU A 8 -18.56 4.92 -4.92
CA LEU A 8 -18.96 4.85 -6.33
C LEU A 8 -20.43 5.24 -6.52
N VAL A 9 -21.33 4.79 -5.63
CA VAL A 9 -22.73 5.21 -5.65
C VAL A 9 -22.88 6.73 -5.45
N ALA A 10 -22.08 7.32 -4.55
CA ALA A 10 -22.08 8.77 -4.34
C ALA A 10 -21.58 9.52 -5.57
N LEU A 11 -20.50 9.04 -6.23
CA LEU A 11 -19.98 9.61 -7.48
C LEU A 11 -21.01 9.50 -8.61
N ALA A 12 -21.71 8.37 -8.73
CA ALA A 12 -22.78 8.18 -9.72
C ALA A 12 -23.94 9.16 -9.52
N ARG A 13 -24.39 9.35 -8.28
CA ARG A 13 -25.46 10.32 -7.94
C ARG A 13 -25.06 11.75 -8.28
N LYS A 14 -23.76 12.10 -8.10
CA LYS A 14 -23.22 13.42 -8.42
C LYS A 14 -22.88 13.58 -9.91
N LYS A 15 -23.02 12.54 -10.73
CA LYS A 15 -22.61 12.52 -12.14
C LYS A 15 -21.15 13.00 -12.31
N SER A 16 -20.26 12.52 -11.41
CA SER A 16 -18.87 12.94 -11.36
C SER A 16 -18.06 12.28 -12.47
N ASP A 17 -17.22 13.04 -13.15
CA ASP A 17 -16.26 12.54 -14.14
C ASP A 17 -15.25 11.55 -13.54
N SER A 18 -15.10 11.54 -12.21
CA SER A 18 -14.24 10.59 -11.49
C SER A 18 -14.86 9.19 -11.37
N LEU A 19 -16.11 8.96 -11.76
CA LEU A 19 -16.77 7.66 -11.62
C LEU A 19 -16.13 6.60 -12.52
N GLU A 20 -15.89 6.89 -13.79
CA GLU A 20 -15.30 5.96 -14.74
C GLU A 20 -13.88 5.53 -14.30
N PRO A 21 -12.93 6.45 -14.00
CA PRO A 21 -11.63 6.08 -13.47
C PRO A 21 -11.69 5.24 -12.19
N ALA A 22 -12.66 5.52 -11.31
CA ALA A 22 -12.87 4.76 -10.08
C ALA A 22 -13.30 3.31 -10.34
N ILE A 23 -14.21 3.10 -11.29
CA ILE A 23 -14.66 1.76 -11.70
C ILE A 23 -13.50 0.99 -12.33
N VAL A 24 -12.69 1.62 -13.17
CA VAL A 24 -11.50 1.00 -13.77
C VAL A 24 -10.51 0.56 -12.69
N SER A 25 -10.18 1.44 -11.73
CA SER A 25 -9.28 1.11 -10.62
C SER A 25 -9.82 -0.04 -9.76
N LEU A 26 -11.13 -0.05 -9.47
CA LEU A 26 -11.76 -1.16 -8.73
C LEU A 26 -11.68 -2.47 -9.52
N SER A 27 -11.94 -2.43 -10.82
CA SER A 27 -11.84 -3.61 -11.70
C SER A 27 -10.42 -4.19 -11.71
N GLN A 28 -9.39 -3.33 -11.75
CA GLN A 28 -7.98 -3.72 -11.68
C GLN A 28 -7.65 -4.41 -10.35
N LEU A 29 -8.09 -3.82 -9.22
CA LEU A 29 -7.92 -4.43 -7.90
C LEU A 29 -8.60 -5.80 -7.80
N MET A 30 -9.84 -5.90 -8.27
CA MET A 30 -10.60 -7.17 -8.23
C MET A 30 -9.93 -8.24 -9.11
N ARG A 31 -9.46 -7.88 -10.29
CA ARG A 31 -8.77 -8.80 -11.19
C ARG A 31 -7.49 -9.33 -10.54
N TYR A 32 -6.69 -8.46 -9.95
CA TYR A 32 -5.49 -8.88 -9.23
C TYR A 32 -5.81 -9.84 -8.08
N MET A 33 -6.80 -9.50 -7.24
CA MET A 33 -7.21 -10.36 -6.12
C MET A 33 -7.78 -11.71 -6.53
N LEU A 34 -8.46 -11.79 -7.69
CA LEU A 34 -9.15 -13.02 -8.11
C LEU A 34 -8.28 -13.96 -8.95
N TYR A 35 -7.31 -13.42 -9.67
CA TYR A 35 -6.57 -14.20 -10.67
C TYR A 35 -5.05 -14.22 -10.44
N GLU A 36 -4.49 -13.19 -9.83
CA GLU A 36 -3.05 -13.04 -9.71
C GLU A 36 -2.55 -13.34 -8.28
N SER A 37 -3.43 -13.21 -7.27
CA SER A 37 -3.07 -13.52 -5.88
C SER A 37 -2.89 -15.02 -5.61
N ASP A 38 -3.37 -15.90 -6.50
CA ASP A 38 -3.20 -17.35 -6.41
C ASP A 38 -1.89 -17.83 -7.05
N ASP A 39 -1.21 -16.98 -7.82
CA ASP A 39 0.11 -17.28 -8.37
C ASP A 39 1.14 -17.37 -7.25
N TYR A 40 2.13 -18.25 -7.40
CA TYR A 40 3.22 -18.35 -6.43
C TYR A 40 4.05 -17.06 -6.38
N ARG A 41 4.26 -16.41 -7.54
CA ARG A 41 4.96 -15.13 -7.68
C ARG A 41 4.35 -14.30 -8.80
N VAL A 42 4.42 -12.99 -8.65
CA VAL A 42 3.99 -12.01 -9.65
C VAL A 42 5.13 -11.03 -9.96
N SER A 43 5.09 -10.34 -11.10
CA SER A 43 6.06 -9.28 -11.34
C SER A 43 5.90 -8.16 -10.30
N LEU A 44 7.01 -7.54 -9.92
CA LEU A 44 7.00 -6.44 -8.97
C LEU A 44 6.20 -5.25 -9.51
N SER A 45 6.17 -5.06 -10.84
CA SER A 45 5.31 -4.05 -11.50
C SER A 45 3.83 -4.28 -11.23
N LYS A 46 3.36 -5.53 -11.19
CA LYS A 46 1.96 -5.84 -10.86
C LYS A 46 1.60 -5.46 -9.42
N GLU A 47 2.50 -5.69 -8.45
CA GLU A 47 2.32 -5.20 -7.06
C GLU A 47 2.25 -3.67 -7.03
N VAL A 48 3.12 -2.98 -7.78
CA VAL A 48 3.11 -1.52 -7.90
C VAL A 48 1.79 -1.01 -8.51
N ASP A 49 1.30 -1.64 -9.56
CA ASP A 49 0.04 -1.25 -10.21
C ASP A 49 -1.17 -1.50 -9.31
N TYR A 50 -1.13 -2.59 -8.53
CA TYR A 50 -2.13 -2.84 -7.50
C TYR A 50 -2.13 -1.74 -6.43
N ILE A 51 -0.96 -1.35 -5.92
CA ILE A 51 -0.80 -0.25 -4.96
C ILE A 51 -1.32 1.07 -5.55
N LYS A 52 -0.96 1.42 -6.78
CA LYS A 52 -1.44 2.64 -7.45
C LYS A 52 -2.97 2.65 -7.60
N SER A 53 -3.55 1.52 -7.99
CA SER A 53 -5.01 1.38 -8.11
C SER A 53 -5.72 1.54 -6.75
N TYR A 54 -5.13 0.96 -5.69
CA TYR A 54 -5.61 1.13 -4.32
C TYR A 54 -5.56 2.60 -3.88
N ILE A 55 -4.43 3.27 -4.07
CA ILE A 55 -4.25 4.68 -3.74
C ILE A 55 -5.29 5.54 -4.47
N SER A 56 -5.49 5.33 -5.77
CA SER A 56 -6.48 6.07 -6.56
C SER A 56 -7.89 5.99 -5.95
N LEU A 57 -8.30 4.81 -5.50
CA LEU A 57 -9.59 4.64 -4.82
C LEU A 57 -9.65 5.29 -3.44
N GLN A 58 -8.56 5.26 -2.68
CA GLN A 58 -8.50 5.96 -1.39
C GLN A 58 -8.55 7.48 -1.55
N MET A 59 -7.87 8.03 -2.57
CA MET A 59 -7.89 9.46 -2.86
C MET A 59 -9.29 9.97 -3.22
N LEU A 60 -10.13 9.16 -3.85
CA LEU A 60 -11.55 9.51 -4.06
C LEU A 60 -12.34 9.62 -2.75
N ARG A 61 -11.94 8.88 -1.72
CA ARG A 61 -12.57 8.91 -0.40
C ARG A 61 -12.12 10.10 0.43
N PHE A 62 -10.80 10.35 0.45
CA PHE A 62 -10.19 11.35 1.31
C PHE A 62 -10.09 12.74 0.66
N GLY A 63 -10.12 12.80 -0.68
CA GLY A 63 -9.99 14.06 -1.41
C GLY A 63 -8.72 14.82 -1.02
N ASN A 64 -8.87 16.11 -0.73
CA ASN A 64 -7.76 16.99 -0.36
C ASN A 64 -7.25 16.81 1.09
N ALA A 65 -7.92 15.99 1.90
CA ALA A 65 -7.50 15.73 3.28
C ALA A 65 -6.24 14.83 3.35
N VAL A 66 -5.87 14.18 2.25
CA VAL A 66 -4.66 13.34 2.16
C VAL A 66 -3.87 13.71 0.92
N LYS A 67 -2.57 13.83 1.06
CA LYS A 67 -1.62 13.94 -0.05
C LYS A 67 -0.80 12.66 -0.13
N THR A 68 -0.67 12.09 -1.31
CA THR A 68 0.15 10.89 -1.53
C THR A 68 1.25 11.18 -2.53
N ASN A 69 2.47 10.78 -2.20
CA ASN A 69 3.61 10.80 -3.11
C ASN A 69 4.06 9.36 -3.34
N VAL A 70 4.10 8.94 -4.60
CA VAL A 70 4.54 7.59 -4.99
C VAL A 70 5.74 7.73 -5.91
N ASP A 71 6.89 7.26 -5.46
CA ASP A 71 8.15 7.29 -6.19
C ASP A 71 8.64 5.86 -6.42
N VAL A 72 8.58 5.40 -7.68
CA VAL A 72 9.06 4.07 -8.10
C VAL A 72 10.23 4.27 -9.04
N LYS A 73 11.40 3.76 -8.66
CA LYS A 73 12.65 3.89 -9.40
C LYS A 73 13.11 2.55 -9.95
N ASN A 74 13.80 2.61 -11.07
CA ASN A 74 14.40 1.50 -11.79
C ASN A 74 13.36 0.58 -12.45
N ASP A 75 13.84 -0.41 -13.18
CA ASP A 75 13.01 -1.34 -13.92
C ASP A 75 12.49 -2.45 -12.98
N VAL A 76 11.27 -2.28 -12.51
CA VAL A 76 10.60 -3.24 -11.62
C VAL A 76 10.01 -4.45 -12.35
N ASP A 77 9.93 -4.41 -13.68
CA ASP A 77 9.35 -5.50 -14.48
C ASP A 77 10.23 -6.76 -14.51
N LEU A 78 11.52 -6.59 -14.30
CA LEU A 78 12.52 -7.68 -14.32
C LEU A 78 12.47 -8.58 -13.06
N TYR A 79 11.75 -8.16 -12.03
CA TYR A 79 11.77 -8.84 -10.74
C TYR A 79 10.40 -9.40 -10.39
N THR A 80 10.42 -10.48 -9.61
CA THR A 80 9.20 -11.10 -9.09
C THR A 80 9.17 -11.09 -7.57
N ILE A 81 7.95 -11.06 -7.01
CA ILE A 81 7.69 -11.06 -5.57
C ILE A 81 6.42 -11.88 -5.29
N GLU A 82 6.24 -12.35 -4.09
CA GLU A 82 4.96 -12.96 -3.70
C GLU A 82 3.84 -11.93 -3.67
N PRO A 83 2.67 -12.29 -4.18
CA PRO A 83 1.55 -11.34 -4.31
C PRO A 83 1.06 -10.82 -2.96
N MET A 84 0.52 -9.61 -2.96
CA MET A 84 -0.06 -8.93 -1.78
C MET A 84 0.90 -8.84 -0.58
N LEU A 85 2.20 -8.69 -0.82
CA LEU A 85 3.18 -8.56 0.24
C LEU A 85 3.38 -7.09 0.68
N LEU A 86 3.30 -6.16 -0.26
CA LEU A 86 3.57 -4.74 -0.01
C LEU A 86 2.31 -3.95 0.40
N ILE A 87 1.15 -4.33 -0.10
CA ILE A 87 -0.09 -3.57 0.11
C ILE A 87 -0.50 -3.39 1.58
N PRO A 88 -0.29 -4.33 2.51
CA PRO A 88 -0.69 -4.15 3.91
C PRO A 88 -0.01 -2.94 4.60
N PHE A 89 1.18 -2.56 4.16
CA PHE A 89 1.86 -1.37 4.68
C PHE A 89 1.18 -0.09 4.20
N VAL A 90 0.77 -0.06 2.94
CA VAL A 90 0.04 1.07 2.35
C VAL A 90 -1.37 1.18 2.97
N GLU A 91 -2.08 0.06 3.15
CA GLU A 91 -3.36 0.02 3.86
C GLU A 91 -3.25 0.58 5.28
N ASN A 92 -2.17 0.19 5.99
CA ASN A 92 -1.89 0.69 7.33
C ASN A 92 -1.68 2.21 7.34
N ALA A 93 -0.94 2.76 6.37
CA ALA A 93 -0.71 4.19 6.26
C ALA A 93 -2.02 4.96 6.04
N PHE A 94 -2.91 4.49 5.18
CA PHE A 94 -4.24 5.11 4.99
C PHE A 94 -5.16 4.94 6.20
N LYS A 95 -5.06 3.83 6.94
CA LYS A 95 -5.89 3.58 8.11
C LYS A 95 -5.53 4.48 9.30
N HIS A 96 -4.25 4.72 9.50
CA HIS A 96 -3.73 5.37 10.70
C HIS A 96 -3.15 6.77 10.45
N GLY A 97 -2.79 7.10 9.21
CA GLY A 97 -2.24 8.41 8.84
C GLY A 97 -3.27 9.48 8.50
N THR A 98 -4.58 9.19 8.52
CA THR A 98 -5.58 10.09 7.91
C THR A 98 -6.62 10.64 8.89
N GLY A 99 -6.55 10.33 10.18
CA GLY A 99 -7.70 10.46 11.09
C GLY A 99 -7.89 11.83 11.77
N THR A 100 -6.83 12.62 12.00
CA THR A 100 -6.87 13.78 12.91
C THR A 100 -6.18 15.03 12.39
N LEU A 101 -5.60 14.97 11.19
CA LEU A 101 -4.88 16.08 10.58
C LEU A 101 -5.73 16.76 9.51
N ASP A 102 -5.64 18.08 9.39
CA ASP A 102 -6.30 18.84 8.32
C ASP A 102 -5.81 18.41 6.94
N THR A 103 -4.54 18.02 6.85
CA THR A 103 -3.95 17.42 5.66
C THR A 103 -2.87 16.44 6.08
N ALA A 104 -3.09 15.16 5.83
CA ALA A 104 -2.12 14.10 6.09
C ALA A 104 -1.26 13.82 4.85
N VAL A 105 0.01 13.48 5.05
CA VAL A 105 0.93 13.12 3.95
C VAL A 105 1.31 11.64 4.08
N ILE A 106 1.21 10.92 2.96
CA ILE A 106 1.67 9.55 2.84
C ILE A 106 2.71 9.51 1.71
N ASN A 107 3.93 9.08 2.03
CA ASN A 107 4.97 8.89 1.03
C ASN A 107 5.24 7.38 0.89
N ILE A 108 5.35 6.94 -0.34
CA ILE A 108 5.62 5.55 -0.71
C ILE A 108 6.76 5.59 -1.71
N SER A 109 7.84 4.89 -1.43
CA SER A 109 8.93 4.74 -2.39
C SER A 109 9.31 3.28 -2.56
N LEU A 110 9.67 2.92 -3.78
CA LEU A 110 10.18 1.61 -4.14
C LEU A 110 11.33 1.78 -5.12
N SER A 111 12.43 1.10 -4.85
CA SER A 111 13.58 1.04 -5.75
C SER A 111 14.24 -0.34 -5.68
N VAL A 112 14.95 -0.71 -6.74
CA VAL A 112 15.75 -1.94 -6.77
C VAL A 112 17.20 -1.57 -7.06
N ASP A 113 18.12 -1.98 -6.19
CA ASP A 113 19.55 -2.01 -6.47
C ASP A 113 19.83 -3.24 -7.35
N GLU A 114 19.99 -3.01 -8.65
CA GLU A 114 20.16 -4.07 -9.64
C GLU A 114 21.45 -4.90 -9.39
N ALA A 115 22.53 -4.25 -8.93
CA ALA A 115 23.80 -4.93 -8.68
C ALA A 115 23.69 -5.92 -7.51
N LYS A 116 22.86 -5.62 -6.53
CA LYS A 116 22.64 -6.44 -5.33
C LYS A 116 21.34 -7.25 -5.41
N ARG A 117 20.48 -6.97 -6.40
CA ARG A 117 19.11 -7.48 -6.48
C ARG A 117 18.33 -7.21 -5.19
N LEU A 118 18.53 -6.04 -4.61
CA LEU A 118 17.96 -5.66 -3.34
C LEU A 118 16.86 -4.65 -3.57
N MET A 119 15.61 -5.05 -3.27
CA MET A 119 14.48 -4.14 -3.24
C MET A 119 14.49 -3.33 -1.95
N HIS A 120 14.26 -2.05 -2.06
CA HIS A 120 13.97 -1.14 -0.97
C HIS A 120 12.55 -0.62 -1.12
N PHE A 121 11.71 -0.85 -0.13
CA PHE A 121 10.36 -0.35 -0.06
C PHE A 121 10.17 0.42 1.24
N ASN A 122 9.79 1.70 1.13
CA ASN A 122 9.55 2.56 2.26
C ASN A 122 8.15 3.14 2.19
N VAL A 123 7.47 3.18 3.34
CA VAL A 123 6.19 3.87 3.51
C VAL A 123 6.28 4.74 4.74
N THR A 124 6.00 6.02 4.59
CA THR A 124 5.87 6.95 5.71
C THR A 124 4.50 7.61 5.71
N ASN A 125 3.93 7.79 6.86
CA ASN A 125 2.71 8.57 7.03
C ASN A 125 2.77 9.43 8.29
N ASP A 126 2.10 10.58 8.23
CA ASP A 126 1.92 11.43 9.40
C ASP A 126 1.09 10.71 10.46
N VAL A 127 1.39 11.00 11.73
CA VAL A 127 0.65 10.50 12.88
C VAL A 127 0.01 11.71 13.58
N GLY A 128 -1.30 11.71 13.68
CA GLY A 128 -2.00 12.73 14.45
C GLY A 128 -1.90 12.49 15.96
N PRO A 129 -2.36 13.47 16.78
CA PRO A 129 -2.43 13.31 18.24
C PRO A 129 -3.12 12.00 18.59
N ALA A 130 -2.61 11.32 19.62
CA ALA A 130 -3.12 10.02 20.03
C ALA A 130 -4.62 10.10 20.36
N ASP A 131 -5.42 9.41 19.56
CA ASP A 131 -6.83 9.16 19.88
C ASP A 131 -6.88 7.85 20.69
N ASP A 132 -7.38 7.91 21.94
CA ASP A 132 -7.50 6.76 22.84
C ASP A 132 -8.44 5.65 22.34
N SER A 133 -9.11 5.88 21.20
CA SER A 133 -9.99 4.91 20.53
C SER A 133 -9.29 3.94 19.57
N LYS A 134 -7.94 3.75 19.69
CA LYS A 134 -7.19 2.87 18.80
C LYS A 134 -7.71 1.44 18.84
N ASP A 135 -8.39 1.04 17.79
CA ASP A 135 -8.82 -0.33 17.52
C ASP A 135 -7.70 -1.34 17.77
N SER A 136 -7.94 -2.33 18.60
CA SER A 136 -7.05 -3.48 18.86
C SER A 136 -6.71 -4.30 17.61
N SER A 137 -7.35 -4.01 16.46
CA SER A 137 -7.12 -4.65 15.16
C SER A 137 -5.92 -4.08 14.38
N SER A 138 -5.23 -3.04 14.90
CA SER A 138 -4.19 -2.33 14.15
C SER A 138 -2.87 -3.10 13.99
N GLY A 139 -2.65 -4.14 14.77
CA GLY A 139 -1.44 -4.97 14.70
C GLY A 139 -1.51 -6.20 13.79
N ILE A 140 -2.71 -6.65 13.42
CA ILE A 140 -2.89 -7.96 12.75
C ILE A 140 -2.28 -7.97 11.33
N GLY A 141 -2.47 -6.92 10.55
CA GLY A 141 -1.96 -6.83 9.18
C GLY A 141 -0.43 -6.90 9.13
N ILE A 142 0.23 -6.07 9.91
CA ILE A 142 1.71 -6.02 9.98
C ILE A 142 2.29 -7.31 10.57
N ALA A 143 1.66 -7.88 11.61
CA ALA A 143 2.08 -9.15 12.19
C ALA A 143 2.01 -10.30 11.17
N ASN A 144 0.97 -10.33 10.35
CA ASN A 144 0.84 -11.32 9.27
C ASN A 144 1.93 -11.16 8.21
N VAL A 145 2.24 -9.91 7.82
CA VAL A 145 3.33 -9.67 6.85
C VAL A 145 4.67 -10.09 7.44
N ARG A 146 4.97 -9.79 8.70
CA ARG A 146 6.20 -10.27 9.38
C ARG A 146 6.34 -11.78 9.30
N ARG A 147 5.24 -12.51 9.61
CA ARG A 147 5.24 -13.98 9.52
C ARG A 147 5.46 -14.46 8.09
N ARG A 148 4.81 -13.84 7.11
CA ARG A 148 4.99 -14.18 5.68
C ARG A 148 6.43 -13.96 5.25
N LEU A 149 7.02 -12.81 5.57
CA LEU A 149 8.42 -12.49 5.26
C LEU A 149 9.38 -13.51 5.87
N ALA A 150 9.19 -13.89 7.13
CA ALA A 150 10.04 -14.88 7.78
C ALA A 150 9.98 -16.27 7.10
N ILE A 151 8.84 -16.64 6.52
CA ILE A 151 8.65 -17.92 5.82
C ILE A 151 9.17 -17.85 4.38
N LEU A 152 8.86 -16.77 3.66
CA LEU A 152 9.11 -16.65 2.22
C LEU A 152 10.53 -16.15 1.91
N TYR A 153 11.11 -15.35 2.82
CA TYR A 153 12.42 -14.73 2.66
C TYR A 153 13.30 -14.95 3.91
N PRO A 154 13.55 -16.20 4.36
CA PRO A 154 14.36 -16.46 5.52
C PRO A 154 15.78 -15.90 5.28
N GLU A 155 16.25 -15.05 6.21
CA GLU A 155 17.55 -14.35 6.14
C GLU A 155 17.77 -13.48 4.88
N LYS A 156 16.74 -13.27 4.09
CA LYS A 156 16.77 -12.47 2.85
C LYS A 156 15.87 -11.24 2.91
N HIS A 157 15.44 -10.85 4.09
CA HIS A 157 14.67 -9.62 4.29
C HIS A 157 15.08 -8.91 5.57
N GLU A 158 14.87 -7.62 5.59
CA GLU A 158 14.92 -6.79 6.79
C GLU A 158 13.68 -5.91 6.83
N LEU A 159 12.96 -5.91 7.96
CA LEU A 159 11.78 -5.07 8.18
C LEU A 159 11.97 -4.26 9.46
N SER A 160 12.14 -2.96 9.29
CA SER A 160 12.17 -1.96 10.34
C SER A 160 10.86 -1.18 10.38
N ILE A 161 10.31 -0.99 11.57
CA ILE A 161 9.11 -0.18 11.80
C ILE A 161 9.40 0.74 12.97
N SER A 162 9.27 2.03 12.74
CA SER A 162 9.50 3.05 13.75
C SER A 162 8.31 4.02 13.83
N THR A 163 8.11 4.55 15.03
CA THR A 163 7.06 5.55 15.30
C THR A 163 7.68 6.68 16.10
N THR A 164 7.55 7.88 15.57
CA THR A 164 7.83 9.12 16.28
C THR A 164 6.50 9.80 16.64
N PRO A 165 6.48 10.89 17.43
CA PRO A 165 5.25 11.62 17.71
C PRO A 165 4.49 12.08 16.45
N ASP A 166 5.22 12.37 15.36
CA ASP A 166 4.66 12.99 14.17
C ASP A 166 4.60 12.04 12.95
N GLN A 167 5.32 10.91 12.99
CA GLN A 167 5.46 10.06 11.82
C GLN A 167 5.57 8.57 12.17
N PHE A 168 4.90 7.75 11.36
CA PHE A 168 5.07 6.30 11.31
C PHE A 168 5.86 5.94 10.05
N THR A 169 6.87 5.09 10.19
CA THR A 169 7.75 4.69 9.09
C THR A 169 7.89 3.18 9.03
N VAL A 170 7.77 2.64 7.84
CA VAL A 170 8.09 1.26 7.49
C VAL A 170 9.22 1.25 6.48
N ASP A 171 10.29 0.53 6.78
CA ASP A 171 11.38 0.24 5.86
C ASP A 171 11.48 -1.28 5.68
N LEU A 172 11.34 -1.73 4.44
CA LEU A 172 11.46 -3.12 4.06
C LEU A 172 12.51 -3.28 2.98
N THR A 173 13.48 -4.15 3.21
CA THR A 173 14.41 -4.61 2.19
C THR A 173 14.22 -6.09 1.93
N ILE A 174 14.30 -6.51 0.66
CA ILE A 174 14.19 -7.92 0.25
C ILE A 174 15.24 -8.21 -0.84
N TYR A 175 16.00 -9.28 -0.65
CA TYR A 175 16.83 -9.85 -1.73
C TYR A 175 15.92 -10.60 -2.70
N LEU A 176 15.74 -10.03 -3.90
CA LEU A 176 14.90 -10.58 -4.95
C LEU A 176 15.60 -11.75 -5.65
N THR A 177 14.83 -12.76 -6.00
CA THR A 177 15.27 -13.82 -6.93
C THR A 177 14.70 -13.53 -8.32
N GLU A 178 15.36 -14.05 -9.34
CA GLU A 178 14.81 -14.05 -10.71
C GLU A 178 13.49 -14.78 -10.78
#